data_e1d1fe7c34b4da13c2e31b8a651d7136
#
_entry.id   e1d1fe7c34b4da13c2e31b8a651d7136
#
_cell.length_a   1.000
_cell.length_b   1.000
_cell.length_c   1.000
_cell.angle_alpha   90.00
_cell.angle_beta   90.00
_cell.angle_gamma   90.00
#
_symmetry.space_group_name_H-M   'P 1'
#
loop_
_entity.id
_entity.type
_entity.pdbx_description
1 polymer ?
#
loop_
_entity_poly.entity_id
_entity_poly.type
_entity_poly.pdbx_seq_one_letter_code
_entity_poly.pdbx_strand_id
1 'polypeptide(L)'
;MAREFSLEKTRNIGIMAHIDAGKTTTTERVLYYTGKIHKIGETHDGASQMDWMEQEQERGITITSAATTAQWNGYRVNIIDTPGHVDFTVEVERSLRVLDGAVTVLDSKAGVEPQTETVWRQATTYGVPRIVFCNKMDATGADFLMSVESIGKRLDANAVAIQLPIGAEDTFEGVIDLIKMKAVHFEGAKGENVVYSEIPENMKAQAEEYRQKMIDSAASFDDDLMMKVLEEEPVTEEEIKAAIRKGVLAVELFPVLCGSAYKDKGVQPMLDAVIDFLPAPTDIPSIKGIDEDGNEIE
;
A
#
# COMPACT_ATOMS: atom_id res chain seq x y z
N MET A 1 -8.10 -19.73 -24.54
CA MET A 1 -9.12 -18.76 -24.12
C MET A 1 -8.47 -17.39 -24.02
N ALA A 2 -9.09 -16.33 -24.53
CA ALA A 2 -8.58 -14.97 -24.32
C ALA A 2 -8.65 -14.61 -22.83
N ARG A 3 -7.62 -13.93 -22.29
CA ARG A 3 -7.64 -13.43 -20.91
C ARG A 3 -8.68 -12.33 -20.79
N GLU A 4 -9.43 -12.31 -19.71
CA GLU A 4 -10.39 -11.22 -19.41
C GLU A 4 -9.68 -9.87 -19.16
N PHE A 5 -8.51 -9.91 -18.49
CA PHE A 5 -7.64 -8.77 -18.25
C PHE A 5 -6.26 -9.00 -18.88
N SER A 6 -5.68 -7.96 -19.47
CA SER A 6 -4.28 -8.00 -19.92
C SER A 6 -3.33 -8.09 -18.72
N LEU A 7 -2.11 -8.56 -18.94
CA LEU A 7 -1.10 -8.61 -17.87
C LEU A 7 -0.76 -7.23 -17.33
N GLU A 8 -0.73 -6.20 -18.19
CA GLU A 8 -0.52 -4.80 -17.81
C GLU A 8 -1.59 -4.29 -16.84
N LYS A 9 -2.83 -4.80 -16.94
CA LYS A 9 -3.94 -4.49 -16.05
C LYS A 9 -4.12 -5.49 -14.91
N THR A 10 -3.08 -6.22 -14.57
CA THR A 10 -3.06 -7.16 -13.46
C THR A 10 -2.08 -6.67 -12.40
N ARG A 11 -2.40 -6.87 -11.13
CA ARG A 11 -1.53 -6.63 -9.97
C ARG A 11 -1.56 -7.85 -9.06
N ASN A 12 -0.42 -8.45 -8.80
CA ASN A 12 -0.26 -9.56 -7.85
C ASN A 12 0.40 -9.00 -6.60
N ILE A 13 -0.38 -8.73 -5.58
CA ILE A 13 0.08 -8.02 -4.39
C ILE A 13 -0.03 -8.86 -3.14
N GLY A 14 0.91 -8.66 -2.21
CA GLY A 14 0.82 -9.14 -0.84
C GLY A 14 0.45 -8.02 0.11
N ILE A 15 -0.25 -8.35 1.19
CA ILE A 15 -0.46 -7.43 2.30
C ILE A 15 0.39 -7.91 3.47
N MET A 16 1.37 -7.10 3.86
CA MET A 16 2.32 -7.36 4.93
C MET A 16 2.05 -6.42 6.09
N ALA A 17 2.10 -6.94 7.31
CA ALA A 17 1.85 -6.12 8.50
C ALA A 17 2.49 -6.75 9.74
N HIS A 18 2.79 -5.91 10.73
CA HIS A 18 2.97 -6.39 12.11
C HIS A 18 1.66 -6.95 12.67
N ILE A 19 1.73 -7.81 13.69
CA ILE A 19 0.56 -8.30 14.41
C ILE A 19 -0.25 -7.10 14.90
N ASP A 20 -1.57 -7.18 14.78
CA ASP A 20 -2.51 -6.13 15.18
C ASP A 20 -2.38 -4.78 14.44
N ALA A 21 -1.52 -4.62 13.43
CA ALA A 21 -1.50 -3.40 12.61
C ALA A 21 -2.78 -3.20 11.77
N GLY A 22 -3.67 -4.19 11.74
CA GLY A 22 -4.95 -4.14 11.03
C GLY A 22 -4.90 -4.73 9.62
N LYS A 23 -4.03 -5.71 9.38
CA LYS A 23 -3.92 -6.43 8.10
C LYS A 23 -5.28 -6.99 7.65
N THR A 24 -5.88 -7.85 8.45
CA THR A 24 -7.16 -8.50 8.13
C THR A 24 -8.28 -7.48 7.92
N THR A 25 -8.36 -6.44 8.78
CA THR A 25 -9.33 -5.36 8.62
C THR A 25 -9.15 -4.63 7.28
N THR A 26 -7.89 -4.33 6.91
CA THR A 26 -7.59 -3.67 5.63
C THR A 26 -7.97 -4.56 4.45
N THR A 27 -7.64 -5.85 4.50
CA THR A 27 -8.00 -6.82 3.46
C THR A 27 -9.51 -6.95 3.30
N GLU A 28 -10.27 -7.06 4.39
CA GLU A 28 -11.74 -7.12 4.35
C GLU A 28 -12.35 -5.84 3.73
N ARG A 29 -11.81 -4.65 4.01
CA ARG A 29 -12.26 -3.41 3.37
C ARG A 29 -11.92 -3.37 1.88
N VAL A 30 -10.75 -3.86 1.49
CA VAL A 30 -10.39 -4.02 0.06
C VAL A 30 -11.41 -4.93 -0.63
N LEU A 31 -11.75 -6.07 -0.05
CA LEU A 31 -12.73 -7.00 -0.63
C LEU A 31 -14.13 -6.38 -0.71
N TYR A 32 -14.52 -5.58 0.27
CA TYR A 32 -15.80 -4.87 0.26
C TYR A 32 -15.88 -3.83 -0.86
N TYR A 33 -14.90 -2.90 -0.94
CA TYR A 33 -14.91 -1.84 -1.95
C TYR A 33 -14.75 -2.37 -3.38
N THR A 34 -14.12 -3.52 -3.55
CA THR A 34 -14.03 -4.19 -4.85
C THR A 34 -15.27 -5.03 -5.19
N GLY A 35 -16.30 -5.04 -4.33
CA GLY A 35 -17.54 -5.77 -4.53
C GLY A 35 -17.40 -7.30 -4.44
N LYS A 36 -16.27 -7.78 -3.91
CA LYS A 36 -16.05 -9.22 -3.73
C LYS A 36 -16.89 -9.80 -2.59
N ILE A 37 -17.10 -9.00 -1.54
CA ILE A 37 -17.97 -9.32 -0.41
C ILE A 37 -19.04 -8.25 -0.27
N HIS A 38 -20.22 -8.65 0.19
CA HIS A 38 -21.36 -7.73 0.39
C HIS A 38 -21.51 -7.26 1.84
N LYS A 39 -20.84 -7.91 2.77
CA LYS A 39 -20.84 -7.57 4.19
C LYS A 39 -19.42 -7.67 4.71
N ILE A 40 -18.99 -6.65 5.42
CA ILE A 40 -17.68 -6.63 6.05
C ILE A 40 -17.69 -7.59 7.24
N GLY A 41 -16.76 -8.55 7.27
CA GLY A 41 -16.48 -9.40 8.42
C GLY A 41 -15.67 -8.63 9.46
N GLU A 42 -16.13 -8.58 10.70
CA GLU A 42 -15.33 -8.06 11.80
C GLU A 42 -14.42 -9.18 12.34
N THR A 43 -13.13 -8.89 12.46
CA THR A 43 -12.13 -9.87 12.95
C THR A 43 -12.46 -10.38 14.36
N HIS A 44 -13.02 -9.53 15.20
CA HIS A 44 -13.43 -9.90 16.57
C HIS A 44 -14.61 -10.86 16.63
N ASP A 45 -15.41 -10.96 15.56
CA ASP A 45 -16.55 -11.85 15.48
C ASP A 45 -16.24 -13.17 14.76
N GLY A 46 -14.97 -13.41 14.37
CA GLY A 46 -14.53 -14.59 13.61
C GLY A 46 -15.17 -14.71 12.23
N ALA A 47 -15.60 -13.57 11.65
CA ALA A 47 -16.36 -13.52 10.40
C ALA A 47 -15.50 -13.14 9.17
N SER A 48 -14.16 -13.09 9.30
CA SER A 48 -13.25 -12.77 8.20
C SER A 48 -13.29 -13.86 7.13
N GLN A 49 -13.38 -13.47 5.85
CA GLN A 49 -13.37 -14.40 4.72
C GLN A 49 -11.98 -14.92 4.36
N MET A 50 -10.92 -14.19 4.74
CA MET A 50 -9.54 -14.59 4.45
C MET A 50 -9.01 -15.57 5.49
N ASP A 51 -9.45 -15.46 6.75
CA ASP A 51 -9.09 -16.38 7.83
C ASP A 51 -10.10 -17.55 7.83
N TRP A 52 -9.86 -18.55 6.96
CA TRP A 52 -10.81 -19.66 6.73
C TRP A 52 -10.61 -20.85 7.68
N MET A 53 -9.47 -20.91 8.38
CA MET A 53 -9.20 -21.94 9.39
C MET A 53 -9.80 -21.56 10.74
N GLU A 54 -10.42 -22.52 11.43
CA GLU A 54 -10.98 -22.30 12.77
C GLU A 54 -9.94 -21.73 13.76
N GLN A 55 -8.68 -22.17 13.65
CA GLN A 55 -7.57 -21.68 14.46
C GLN A 55 -7.17 -20.24 14.15
N GLU A 56 -7.30 -19.80 12.90
CA GLU A 56 -7.09 -18.41 12.49
C GLU A 56 -8.17 -17.50 13.08
N GLN A 57 -9.42 -17.94 13.00
CA GLN A 57 -10.58 -17.23 13.54
C GLN A 57 -10.54 -17.13 15.06
N GLU A 58 -10.19 -18.22 15.76
CA GLU A 58 -10.06 -18.21 17.24
C GLU A 58 -8.95 -17.31 17.74
N ARG A 59 -7.82 -17.24 17.01
CA ARG A 59 -6.63 -16.48 17.42
C ARG A 59 -6.58 -15.08 16.83
N GLY A 60 -7.39 -14.77 15.82
CA GLY A 60 -7.37 -13.51 15.08
C GLY A 60 -6.07 -13.26 14.31
N ILE A 61 -5.35 -14.34 13.91
CA ILE A 61 -4.08 -14.26 13.17
C ILE A 61 -4.14 -15.13 11.92
N THR A 62 -3.58 -14.66 10.82
CA THR A 62 -3.41 -15.45 9.59
C THR A 62 -2.26 -16.44 9.78
N ILE A 63 -2.52 -17.72 9.57
CA ILE A 63 -1.56 -18.83 9.65
C ILE A 63 -1.13 -19.26 8.25
N THR A 64 -2.10 -19.39 7.35
CA THR A 64 -1.87 -19.88 5.97
C THR A 64 -2.15 -18.77 4.98
N SER A 65 -1.29 -18.62 3.96
CA SER A 65 -1.51 -17.63 2.90
C SER A 65 -2.79 -17.95 2.13
N ALA A 66 -3.72 -17.01 2.10
CA ALA A 66 -4.93 -17.08 1.31
C ALA A 66 -4.82 -16.17 0.08
N ALA A 67 -5.28 -16.65 -1.07
CA ALA A 67 -5.28 -15.86 -2.29
C ALA A 67 -6.71 -15.55 -2.74
N THR A 68 -6.97 -14.30 -3.05
CA THR A 68 -8.25 -13.86 -3.59
C THR A 68 -8.04 -12.92 -4.79
N THR A 69 -9.04 -12.85 -5.65
CA THR A 69 -9.03 -11.96 -6.81
C THR A 69 -10.12 -10.93 -6.67
N ALA A 70 -9.77 -9.67 -6.85
CA ALA A 70 -10.66 -8.53 -6.84
C ALA A 70 -10.51 -7.71 -8.15
N GLN A 71 -11.45 -6.80 -8.38
CA GLN A 71 -11.39 -5.87 -9.52
C GLN A 71 -11.53 -4.44 -9.01
N TRP A 72 -10.66 -3.55 -9.48
CA TRP A 72 -10.68 -2.14 -9.13
C TRP A 72 -10.33 -1.28 -10.35
N ASN A 73 -11.18 -0.29 -10.65
CA ASN A 73 -10.97 0.66 -11.75
C ASN A 73 -10.53 0.02 -13.08
N GLY A 74 -11.09 -1.15 -13.44
CA GLY A 74 -10.76 -1.86 -14.67
C GLY A 74 -9.45 -2.65 -14.63
N TYR A 75 -8.88 -2.85 -13.44
CA TYR A 75 -7.74 -3.71 -13.16
C TYR A 75 -8.16 -4.95 -12.37
N ARG A 76 -7.43 -6.02 -12.60
CA ARG A 76 -7.48 -7.23 -11.79
C ARG A 76 -6.42 -7.14 -10.69
N VAL A 77 -6.84 -7.27 -9.45
CA VAL A 77 -5.95 -7.28 -8.28
C VAL A 77 -6.04 -8.64 -7.62
N ASN A 78 -4.97 -9.41 -7.70
CA ASN A 78 -4.83 -10.67 -6.97
C ASN A 78 -4.14 -10.34 -5.65
N ILE A 79 -4.79 -10.67 -4.55
CA ILE A 79 -4.32 -10.36 -3.19
C ILE A 79 -3.91 -11.67 -2.54
N ILE A 80 -2.68 -11.73 -2.08
CA ILE A 80 -2.15 -12.81 -1.26
C ILE A 80 -2.02 -12.26 0.15
N ASP A 81 -2.83 -12.79 1.05
CA ASP A 81 -2.74 -12.45 2.46
C ASP A 81 -1.59 -13.24 3.09
N THR A 82 -0.54 -12.52 3.53
CA THR A 82 0.67 -13.14 4.06
C THR A 82 0.59 -13.20 5.59
N PRO A 83 1.01 -14.31 6.24
CA PRO A 83 1.10 -14.37 7.68
C PRO A 83 1.98 -13.23 8.22
N GLY A 84 1.54 -12.59 9.30
CA GLY A 84 2.28 -11.49 9.94
C GLY A 84 3.18 -11.95 11.11
N HIS A 85 3.17 -13.25 11.45
CA HIS A 85 3.87 -13.77 12.62
C HIS A 85 5.26 -14.31 12.26
N VAL A 86 6.25 -14.03 13.11
CA VAL A 86 7.65 -14.49 12.91
C VAL A 86 7.81 -16.01 12.84
N ASP A 87 6.90 -16.77 13.45
CA ASP A 87 6.92 -18.23 13.41
C ASP A 87 6.60 -18.80 12.03
N PHE A 88 6.02 -18.00 11.11
CA PHE A 88 5.64 -18.39 9.76
C PHE A 88 6.59 -17.87 8.68
N THR A 89 7.87 -17.71 8.99
CA THR A 89 8.90 -17.16 8.08
C THR A 89 8.91 -17.85 6.72
N VAL A 90 8.76 -19.17 6.69
CA VAL A 90 8.76 -19.97 5.46
C VAL A 90 7.55 -19.66 4.57
N GLU A 91 6.38 -19.44 5.17
CA GLU A 91 5.16 -19.08 4.43
C GLU A 91 5.25 -17.64 3.88
N VAL A 92 5.85 -16.72 4.65
CA VAL A 92 6.14 -15.36 4.19
C VAL A 92 7.10 -15.39 2.99
N GLU A 93 8.20 -16.14 3.07
CA GLU A 93 9.16 -16.27 1.98
C GLU A 93 8.54 -16.88 0.71
N ARG A 94 7.71 -17.92 0.86
CA ARG A 94 6.98 -18.51 -0.26
C ARG A 94 6.05 -17.51 -0.94
N SER A 95 5.34 -16.72 -0.12
CA SER A 95 4.46 -15.67 -0.62
C SER A 95 5.26 -14.59 -1.37
N LEU A 96 6.37 -14.11 -0.81
CA LEU A 96 7.21 -13.07 -1.42
C LEU A 96 7.77 -13.46 -2.81
N ARG A 97 7.96 -14.76 -3.06
CA ARG A 97 8.45 -15.25 -4.37
C ARG A 97 7.42 -15.17 -5.50
N VAL A 98 6.14 -15.07 -5.17
CA VAL A 98 5.05 -15.02 -6.16
C VAL A 98 4.37 -13.66 -6.24
N LEU A 99 4.80 -12.70 -5.40
CA LEU A 99 4.30 -11.34 -5.39
C LEU A 99 5.07 -10.47 -6.37
N ASP A 100 4.33 -9.68 -7.14
CA ASP A 100 4.94 -8.63 -7.97
C ASP A 100 5.17 -7.37 -7.15
N GLY A 101 4.32 -7.11 -6.16
CA GLY A 101 4.43 -5.95 -5.26
C GLY A 101 3.75 -6.20 -3.92
N ALA A 102 3.89 -5.29 -2.98
CA ALA A 102 3.28 -5.42 -1.67
C ALA A 102 2.76 -4.11 -1.08
N VAL A 103 1.76 -4.23 -0.21
CA VAL A 103 1.29 -3.16 0.68
C VAL A 103 1.76 -3.48 2.08
N THR A 104 2.59 -2.61 2.65
CA THR A 104 3.03 -2.72 4.05
C THR A 104 2.10 -1.89 4.92
N VAL A 105 1.37 -2.53 5.81
CA VAL A 105 0.45 -1.86 6.74
C VAL A 105 1.16 -1.62 8.07
N LEU A 106 1.22 -0.36 8.50
CA LEU A 106 1.78 0.06 9.79
C LEU A 106 0.66 0.52 10.71
N ASP A 107 0.83 0.32 12.00
CA ASP A 107 0.05 1.00 13.03
C ASP A 107 0.59 2.41 13.21
N SER A 108 -0.24 3.44 12.95
CA SER A 108 0.19 4.86 13.01
C SER A 108 0.61 5.31 14.42
N LYS A 109 0.32 4.52 15.45
CA LYS A 109 0.77 4.79 16.81
C LYS A 109 2.19 4.27 17.06
N ALA A 110 2.53 3.13 16.46
CA ALA A 110 3.80 2.43 16.71
C ALA A 110 4.86 2.72 15.62
N GLY A 111 4.42 3.00 14.39
CA GLY A 111 5.31 3.09 13.25
C GLY A 111 5.92 1.74 12.89
N VAL A 112 7.22 1.73 12.59
CA VAL A 112 7.94 0.49 12.29
C VAL A 112 8.20 -0.30 13.56
N GLU A 113 7.80 -1.57 13.57
CA GLU A 113 7.96 -2.53 14.67
C GLU A 113 8.92 -3.67 14.26
N PRO A 114 9.46 -4.47 15.22
CA PRO A 114 10.49 -5.47 14.91
C PRO A 114 10.10 -6.51 13.86
N GLN A 115 8.82 -6.91 13.80
CA GLN A 115 8.35 -7.83 12.77
C GLN A 115 8.30 -7.16 11.39
N THR A 116 7.92 -5.87 11.36
CA THR A 116 7.98 -5.06 10.13
C THR A 116 9.40 -5.05 9.57
N GLU A 117 10.42 -4.85 10.41
CA GLU A 117 11.83 -4.87 9.99
C GLU A 117 12.21 -6.20 9.34
N THR A 118 11.77 -7.32 9.93
CA THR A 118 12.08 -8.66 9.42
C THR A 118 11.47 -8.88 8.04
N VAL A 119 10.17 -8.64 7.91
CA VAL A 119 9.45 -8.83 6.64
C VAL A 119 9.93 -7.84 5.59
N TRP A 120 10.26 -6.60 5.98
CA TRP A 120 10.83 -5.59 5.10
C TRP A 120 12.16 -6.02 4.49
N ARG A 121 13.09 -6.55 5.31
CA ARG A 121 14.37 -7.07 4.82
C ARG A 121 14.18 -8.24 3.86
N GLN A 122 13.27 -9.17 4.17
CA GLN A 122 12.94 -10.26 3.26
C GLN A 122 12.41 -9.73 1.92
N ALA A 123 11.44 -8.82 1.95
CA ALA A 123 10.90 -8.20 0.73
C ALA A 123 11.98 -7.46 -0.07
N THR A 124 12.94 -6.80 0.59
CA THR A 124 14.09 -6.17 -0.07
C THR A 124 15.01 -7.20 -0.72
N THR A 125 15.27 -8.31 -0.03
CA THR A 125 16.10 -9.42 -0.57
C THR A 125 15.49 -10.02 -1.84
N TYR A 126 14.15 -10.11 -1.91
CA TYR A 126 13.43 -10.59 -3.09
C TYR A 126 13.13 -9.49 -4.12
N GLY A 127 13.56 -8.26 -3.89
CA GLY A 127 13.33 -7.14 -4.80
C GLY A 127 11.87 -6.76 -4.98
N VAL A 128 11.02 -6.98 -3.96
CA VAL A 128 9.58 -6.71 -4.04
C VAL A 128 9.28 -5.21 -3.86
N PRO A 129 8.77 -4.51 -4.87
CA PRO A 129 8.30 -3.12 -4.77
C PRO A 129 7.17 -2.98 -3.76
N ARG A 130 7.15 -1.87 -3.02
CA ARG A 130 6.20 -1.68 -1.91
C ARG A 130 5.64 -0.28 -1.85
N ILE A 131 4.38 -0.20 -1.41
CA ILE A 131 3.78 1.01 -0.86
C ILE A 131 3.51 0.81 0.63
N VAL A 132 3.38 1.87 1.39
CA VAL A 132 3.13 1.81 2.83
C VAL A 132 1.79 2.46 3.15
N PHE A 133 0.99 1.80 3.97
CA PHE A 133 -0.29 2.30 4.46
C PHE A 133 -0.24 2.42 5.99
N CYS A 134 -0.14 3.66 6.49
CA CYS A 134 -0.23 3.98 7.91
C CYS A 134 -1.70 3.91 8.33
N ASN A 135 -2.08 2.80 8.92
CA ASN A 135 -3.43 2.47 9.36
C ASN A 135 -3.70 2.97 10.78
N LYS A 136 -4.95 2.92 11.21
CA LYS A 136 -5.41 3.31 12.55
C LYS A 136 -5.15 4.78 12.88
N MET A 137 -5.30 5.67 11.93
CA MET A 137 -5.23 7.12 12.19
C MET A 137 -6.26 7.63 13.19
N ASP A 138 -7.29 6.82 13.48
CA ASP A 138 -8.34 7.05 14.48
C ASP A 138 -7.93 6.62 15.91
N ALA A 139 -6.81 5.92 16.07
CA ALA A 139 -6.38 5.43 17.38
C ALA A 139 -5.70 6.53 18.21
N THR A 140 -5.89 6.48 19.53
CA THR A 140 -5.22 7.41 20.45
C THR A 140 -3.71 7.25 20.38
N GLY A 141 -3.00 8.33 20.12
CA GLY A 141 -1.55 8.38 19.91
C GLY A 141 -1.12 8.15 18.46
N ALA A 142 -2.04 8.13 17.51
CA ALA A 142 -1.70 8.04 16.08
C ALA A 142 -0.93 9.27 15.60
N ASP A 143 0.22 9.04 14.98
CA ASP A 143 1.08 10.06 14.40
C ASP A 143 1.64 9.58 13.05
N PHE A 144 1.12 10.17 11.97
CA PHE A 144 1.52 9.82 10.61
C PHE A 144 2.97 10.19 10.32
N LEU A 145 3.38 11.40 10.72
CA LEU A 145 4.73 11.89 10.40
C LEU A 145 5.80 11.13 11.17
N MET A 146 5.54 10.79 12.42
CA MET A 146 6.39 9.87 13.19
C MET A 146 6.50 8.51 12.50
N SER A 147 5.39 7.99 11.97
CA SER A 147 5.38 6.70 11.26
C SER A 147 6.24 6.77 9.99
N VAL A 148 6.12 7.84 9.18
CA VAL A 148 6.97 8.08 8.00
C VAL A 148 8.44 8.17 8.38
N GLU A 149 8.76 8.94 9.41
CA GLU A 149 10.14 9.11 9.90
C GLU A 149 10.73 7.79 10.40
N SER A 150 9.91 6.94 11.05
CA SER A 150 10.35 5.63 11.55
C SER A 150 10.79 4.69 10.42
N ILE A 151 10.19 4.79 9.23
CA ILE A 151 10.60 4.01 8.06
C ILE A 151 12.02 4.40 7.64
N GLY A 152 12.31 5.69 7.51
CA GLY A 152 13.65 6.17 7.19
C GLY A 152 14.68 5.77 8.24
N LYS A 153 14.36 5.97 9.53
CA LYS A 153 15.29 5.72 10.64
C LYS A 153 15.58 4.25 10.89
N ARG A 154 14.58 3.38 10.78
CA ARG A 154 14.70 1.96 11.17
C ARG A 154 14.94 1.03 10.01
N LEU A 155 14.49 1.40 8.81
CA LEU A 155 14.58 0.55 7.62
C LEU A 155 15.59 1.10 6.59
N ASP A 156 16.18 2.28 6.84
CA ASP A 156 17.06 2.98 5.90
C ASP A 156 16.42 3.10 4.50
N ALA A 157 15.13 3.44 4.49
CA ALA A 157 14.30 3.45 3.29
C ALA A 157 13.82 4.87 2.95
N ASN A 158 13.84 5.22 1.67
CA ASN A 158 13.33 6.50 1.17
C ASN A 158 11.79 6.50 1.17
N ALA A 159 11.22 6.76 2.33
CA ALA A 159 9.77 6.85 2.53
C ALA A 159 9.28 8.25 2.17
N VAL A 160 8.33 8.32 1.24
CA VAL A 160 7.81 9.57 0.72
C VAL A 160 6.31 9.66 0.98
N ALA A 161 5.91 10.62 1.81
CA ALA A 161 4.49 10.89 2.04
C ALA A 161 3.85 11.41 0.74
N ILE A 162 2.85 10.70 0.24
CA ILE A 162 2.02 11.12 -0.89
C ILE A 162 0.64 11.62 -0.45
N GLN A 163 0.38 11.54 0.84
CA GLN A 163 -0.81 12.03 1.52
C GLN A 163 -0.42 12.67 2.86
N LEU A 164 -1.31 13.52 3.38
CA LEU A 164 -1.29 13.97 4.77
C LEU A 164 -2.66 13.71 5.40
N PRO A 165 -2.72 13.33 6.69
CA PRO A 165 -4.01 13.17 7.36
C PRO A 165 -4.67 14.52 7.65
N ILE A 166 -6.00 14.57 7.54
CA ILE A 166 -6.83 15.67 8.03
C ILE A 166 -7.36 15.26 9.40
N GLY A 167 -6.77 15.85 10.45
CA GLY A 167 -7.01 15.43 11.82
C GLY A 167 -6.25 14.15 12.20
N ALA A 168 -6.40 13.74 13.45
CA ALA A 168 -5.87 12.49 14.01
C ALA A 168 -6.77 12.04 15.15
N GLU A 169 -6.67 10.77 15.54
CA GLU A 169 -7.50 10.21 16.62
C GLU A 169 -9.00 10.40 16.33
N ASP A 170 -9.75 10.87 17.30
CA ASP A 170 -11.19 11.12 17.16
C ASP A 170 -11.53 12.21 16.12
N THR A 171 -10.56 13.04 15.74
CA THR A 171 -10.73 14.11 14.75
C THR A 171 -10.30 13.70 13.35
N PHE A 172 -9.86 12.45 13.12
CA PHE A 172 -9.48 11.97 11.80
C PHE A 172 -10.69 11.90 10.88
N GLU A 173 -10.75 12.77 9.87
CA GLU A 173 -11.89 12.89 8.96
C GLU A 173 -11.58 12.57 7.50
N GLY A 174 -10.31 12.65 7.08
CA GLY A 174 -9.93 12.41 5.70
C GLY A 174 -8.43 12.55 5.49
N VAL A 175 -8.04 12.69 4.23
CA VAL A 175 -6.64 12.85 3.84
C VAL A 175 -6.48 13.96 2.80
N ILE A 176 -5.29 14.54 2.71
CA ILE A 176 -4.89 15.42 1.62
C ILE A 176 -4.12 14.58 0.61
N ASP A 177 -4.56 14.54 -0.63
CA ASP A 177 -3.82 13.97 -1.77
C ASP A 177 -2.80 15.01 -2.24
N LEU A 178 -1.52 14.77 -2.03
CA LEU A 178 -0.43 15.68 -2.38
C LEU A 178 -0.14 15.70 -3.89
N ILE A 179 -0.55 14.68 -4.63
CA ILE A 179 -0.40 14.64 -6.07
C ILE A 179 -1.43 15.55 -6.72
N LYS A 180 -2.69 15.45 -6.29
CA LYS A 180 -3.82 16.25 -6.82
C LYS A 180 -3.96 17.61 -6.13
N MET A 181 -3.36 17.80 -4.97
CA MET A 181 -3.56 18.96 -4.10
C MET A 181 -5.03 19.19 -3.77
N LYS A 182 -5.70 18.15 -3.30
CA LYS A 182 -7.09 18.15 -2.87
C LYS A 182 -7.25 17.43 -1.54
N ALA A 183 -8.22 17.91 -0.75
CA ALA A 183 -8.70 17.15 0.39
C ALA A 183 -9.63 16.03 -0.08
N VAL A 184 -9.55 14.87 0.55
CA VAL A 184 -10.32 13.66 0.22
C VAL A 184 -11.09 13.24 1.47
N HIS A 185 -12.41 13.22 1.38
CA HIS A 185 -13.31 12.80 2.43
C HIS A 185 -14.05 11.52 2.00
N PHE A 186 -14.47 10.75 2.98
CA PHE A 186 -15.13 9.46 2.78
C PHE A 186 -16.53 9.52 3.39
N GLU A 187 -17.54 9.62 2.53
CA GLU A 187 -18.94 9.78 2.92
C GLU A 187 -19.71 8.47 2.68
N GLY A 188 -20.89 8.37 3.33
CA GLY A 188 -21.72 7.17 3.31
C GLY A 188 -21.51 6.32 4.56
N ALA A 189 -22.36 5.30 4.72
CA ALA A 189 -22.37 4.46 5.92
C ALA A 189 -21.10 3.63 6.10
N LYS A 190 -20.38 3.40 4.99
CA LYS A 190 -19.13 2.63 4.91
C LYS A 190 -18.05 3.37 4.10
N GLY A 191 -18.07 4.69 4.08
CA GLY A 191 -17.09 5.51 3.36
C GLY A 191 -17.04 5.24 1.85
N GLU A 192 -18.14 4.74 1.27
CA GLU A 192 -18.20 4.32 -0.12
C GLU A 192 -18.10 5.46 -1.13
N ASN A 193 -18.43 6.68 -0.72
CA ASN A 193 -18.39 7.86 -1.57
C ASN A 193 -17.11 8.67 -1.29
N VAL A 194 -16.18 8.64 -2.21
CA VAL A 194 -14.96 9.45 -2.13
C VAL A 194 -15.26 10.84 -2.68
N VAL A 195 -15.14 11.86 -1.83
CA VAL A 195 -15.45 13.25 -2.15
C VAL A 195 -14.20 14.11 -2.08
N TYR A 196 -13.92 14.86 -3.15
CA TYR A 196 -12.80 15.77 -3.23
C TYR A 196 -13.25 17.20 -2.92
N SER A 197 -12.46 17.92 -2.14
CA SER A 197 -12.68 19.32 -1.78
C SER A 197 -11.38 20.11 -1.77
N GLU A 198 -11.48 21.40 -1.52
CA GLU A 198 -10.28 22.25 -1.32
C GLU A 198 -9.57 21.88 -0.01
N ILE A 199 -8.23 22.00 -0.02
CA ILE A 199 -7.42 21.80 1.17
C ILE A 199 -7.79 22.84 2.24
N PRO A 200 -7.99 22.46 3.52
CA PRO A 200 -8.22 23.38 4.60
C PRO A 200 -7.12 24.46 4.67
N GLU A 201 -7.51 25.73 4.86
CA GLU A 201 -6.57 26.87 4.79
C GLU A 201 -5.35 26.72 5.71
N ASN A 202 -5.58 26.20 6.92
CA ASN A 202 -4.54 25.95 7.92
C ASN A 202 -3.57 24.81 7.55
N MET A 203 -3.88 24.02 6.52
CA MET A 203 -3.04 22.90 6.07
C MET A 203 -2.38 23.16 4.71
N LYS A 204 -2.73 24.22 4.00
CA LYS A 204 -2.19 24.51 2.67
C LYS A 204 -0.67 24.63 2.66
N ALA A 205 -0.09 25.39 3.57
CA ALA A 205 1.36 25.56 3.64
C ALA A 205 2.10 24.22 3.90
N GLN A 206 1.56 23.39 4.79
CA GLN A 206 2.10 22.06 5.05
C GLN A 206 1.95 21.15 3.82
N ALA A 207 0.81 21.19 3.15
CA ALA A 207 0.57 20.41 1.95
C ALA A 207 1.53 20.79 0.82
N GLU A 208 1.79 22.09 0.62
CA GLU A 208 2.77 22.59 -0.36
C GLU A 208 4.19 22.14 -0.02
N GLU A 209 4.59 22.23 1.24
CA GLU A 209 5.90 21.77 1.71
C GLU A 209 6.10 20.28 1.43
N TYR A 210 5.12 19.44 1.80
CA TYR A 210 5.22 18.00 1.61
C TYR A 210 5.08 17.58 0.14
N ARG A 211 4.29 18.32 -0.65
CA ARG A 211 4.25 18.13 -2.10
C ARG A 211 5.63 18.39 -2.71
N GLN A 212 6.32 19.46 -2.33
CA GLN A 212 7.64 19.75 -2.85
C GLN A 212 8.64 18.63 -2.47
N LYS A 213 8.66 18.18 -1.21
CA LYS A 213 9.49 17.05 -0.78
C LYS A 213 9.20 15.77 -1.58
N MET A 214 7.95 15.51 -1.90
CA MET A 214 7.54 14.37 -2.73
C MET A 214 8.08 14.51 -4.15
N ILE A 215 7.93 15.68 -4.77
CA ILE A 215 8.41 15.95 -6.13
C ILE A 215 9.93 15.86 -6.19
N ASP A 216 10.65 16.47 -5.25
CA ASP A 216 12.12 16.42 -5.18
C ASP A 216 12.64 14.98 -5.07
N SER A 217 11.99 14.16 -4.25
CA SER A 217 12.35 12.75 -4.13
C SER A 217 12.04 11.96 -5.42
N ALA A 218 10.88 12.19 -6.04
CA ALA A 218 10.47 11.52 -7.28
C ALA A 218 11.36 11.91 -8.46
N ALA A 219 11.77 13.18 -8.54
CA ALA A 219 12.62 13.71 -9.60
C ALA A 219 13.98 13.00 -9.69
N SER A 220 14.47 12.41 -8.59
CA SER A 220 15.69 11.60 -8.60
C SER A 220 15.61 10.34 -9.48
N PHE A 221 14.42 9.95 -9.92
CA PHE A 221 14.16 8.78 -10.75
C PHE A 221 13.70 9.12 -12.17
N ASP A 222 13.62 10.42 -12.51
CA ASP A 222 13.12 10.87 -13.80
C ASP A 222 13.84 12.15 -14.24
N ASP A 223 14.70 12.06 -15.23
CA ASP A 223 15.53 13.18 -15.71
C ASP A 223 14.67 14.33 -16.26
N ASP A 224 13.56 14.04 -16.95
CA ASP A 224 12.67 15.06 -17.50
C ASP A 224 11.97 15.84 -16.37
N LEU A 225 11.51 15.12 -15.34
CA LEU A 225 10.93 15.75 -14.15
C LEU A 225 11.98 16.55 -13.38
N MET A 226 13.20 16.04 -13.25
CA MET A 226 14.32 16.75 -12.60
C MET A 226 14.61 18.08 -13.31
N MET A 227 14.66 18.09 -14.65
CA MET A 227 14.88 19.31 -15.42
C MET A 227 13.79 20.34 -15.17
N LYS A 228 12.52 19.92 -15.19
CA LYS A 228 11.39 20.82 -14.90
C LYS A 228 11.46 21.41 -13.50
N VAL A 229 11.82 20.61 -12.49
CA VAL A 229 11.97 21.08 -11.11
C VAL A 229 13.09 22.12 -11.01
N LEU A 230 14.22 21.90 -11.68
CA LEU A 230 15.36 22.83 -11.70
C LEU A 230 15.04 24.15 -12.44
N GLU A 231 14.19 24.09 -13.45
CA GLU A 231 13.75 25.25 -14.26
C GLU A 231 12.49 25.93 -13.66
N GLU A 232 12.00 25.44 -12.51
CA GLU A 232 10.79 25.94 -11.84
C GLU A 232 9.53 25.87 -12.75
N GLU A 233 9.50 24.88 -13.68
CA GLU A 233 8.37 24.67 -14.55
C GLU A 233 7.23 23.91 -13.85
N PRO A 234 5.96 24.12 -14.28
CA PRO A 234 4.84 23.36 -13.76
C PRO A 234 4.97 21.85 -14.05
N VAL A 235 4.71 21.03 -13.06
CA VAL A 235 4.68 19.57 -13.18
C VAL A 235 3.25 19.05 -13.09
N THR A 236 2.92 18.06 -13.94
CA THR A 236 1.59 17.44 -13.98
C THR A 236 1.48 16.27 -13.01
N GLU A 237 0.25 15.86 -12.72
CA GLU A 237 -0.03 14.67 -11.89
C GLU A 237 0.55 13.40 -12.51
N GLU A 238 0.45 13.27 -13.84
CA GLU A 238 0.95 12.12 -14.61
C GLU A 238 2.47 12.01 -14.54
N GLU A 239 3.20 13.12 -14.64
CA GLU A 239 4.65 13.15 -14.52
C GLU A 239 5.11 12.76 -13.11
N ILE A 240 4.45 13.28 -12.08
CA ILE A 240 4.73 12.91 -10.69
C ILE A 240 4.48 11.41 -10.48
N LYS A 241 3.32 10.90 -10.92
CA LYS A 241 2.99 9.48 -10.79
C LYS A 241 3.98 8.57 -11.53
N ALA A 242 4.37 8.95 -12.75
CA ALA A 242 5.34 8.20 -13.54
C ALA A 242 6.71 8.13 -12.84
N ALA A 243 7.20 9.24 -12.29
CA ALA A 243 8.45 9.30 -11.57
C ALA A 243 8.42 8.50 -10.26
N ILE A 244 7.35 8.63 -9.45
CA ILE A 244 7.15 7.82 -8.25
C ILE A 244 7.15 6.33 -8.62
N ARG A 245 6.41 5.93 -9.68
CA ARG A 245 6.38 4.54 -10.14
C ARG A 245 7.77 4.03 -10.51
N LYS A 246 8.60 4.81 -11.21
CA LYS A 246 9.97 4.43 -11.53
C LYS A 246 10.78 4.13 -10.26
N GLY A 247 10.70 4.99 -9.26
CA GLY A 247 11.37 4.79 -7.97
C GLY A 247 10.85 3.57 -7.19
N VAL A 248 9.54 3.30 -7.25
CA VAL A 248 8.92 2.11 -6.63
C VAL A 248 9.39 0.84 -7.31
N LEU A 249 9.39 0.79 -8.64
CA LEU A 249 9.86 -0.36 -9.41
C LEU A 249 11.36 -0.64 -9.21
N ALA A 250 12.14 0.40 -8.98
CA ALA A 250 13.56 0.29 -8.60
C ALA A 250 13.76 -0.20 -7.15
N VAL A 251 12.69 -0.28 -6.33
CA VAL A 251 12.74 -0.59 -4.89
C VAL A 251 13.57 0.42 -4.10
N GLU A 252 13.58 1.68 -4.54
CA GLU A 252 14.36 2.77 -3.95
C GLU A 252 13.49 3.93 -3.42
N LEU A 253 12.18 3.96 -3.76
CA LEU A 253 11.21 4.92 -3.25
C LEU A 253 9.97 4.18 -2.78
N PHE A 254 9.46 4.58 -1.60
CA PHE A 254 8.32 3.93 -0.96
C PHE A 254 7.24 4.97 -0.64
N PRO A 255 6.17 5.06 -1.47
CA PRO A 255 5.06 5.97 -1.21
C PRO A 255 4.33 5.60 0.08
N VAL A 256 4.07 6.59 0.92
CA VAL A 256 3.38 6.41 2.19
C VAL A 256 2.03 7.11 2.16
N LEU A 257 0.99 6.33 2.45
CA LEU A 257 -0.40 6.75 2.56
C LEU A 257 -0.88 6.60 4.01
N CYS A 258 -2.01 7.19 4.33
CA CYS A 258 -2.61 7.06 5.65
C CYS A 258 -4.12 6.83 5.59
N GLY A 259 -4.66 6.25 6.66
CA GLY A 259 -6.08 5.99 6.77
C GLY A 259 -6.46 5.27 8.06
N SER A 260 -7.71 4.88 8.13
CA SER A 260 -8.26 3.99 9.14
C SER A 260 -9.18 2.99 8.47
N ALA A 261 -8.71 1.75 8.30
CA ALA A 261 -9.52 0.68 7.74
C ALA A 261 -10.75 0.42 8.63
N TYR A 262 -10.63 0.53 9.94
CA TYR A 262 -11.74 0.37 10.88
C TYR A 262 -12.84 1.43 10.71
N LYS A 263 -12.45 2.69 10.42
CA LYS A 263 -13.38 3.81 10.17
C LYS A 263 -13.76 3.96 8.70
N ASP A 264 -13.43 2.98 7.86
CA ASP A 264 -13.76 2.98 6.43
C ASP A 264 -13.19 4.19 5.66
N LYS A 265 -11.97 4.64 6.02
CA LYS A 265 -11.32 5.83 5.45
C LYS A 265 -9.93 5.52 4.90
N GLY A 266 -9.65 5.93 3.66
CA GLY A 266 -8.32 5.87 3.04
C GLY A 266 -7.99 4.58 2.27
N VAL A 267 -8.86 3.57 2.28
CA VAL A 267 -8.61 2.29 1.61
C VAL A 267 -8.76 2.42 0.08
N GLN A 268 -9.73 3.20 -0.40
CA GLN A 268 -9.90 3.42 -1.85
C GLN A 268 -8.68 4.13 -2.47
N PRO A 269 -8.15 5.24 -1.91
CA PRO A 269 -6.88 5.82 -2.38
C PRO A 269 -5.69 4.86 -2.29
N MET A 270 -5.65 3.97 -1.32
CA MET A 270 -4.62 2.92 -1.26
C MET A 270 -4.75 1.94 -2.44
N LEU A 271 -5.98 1.55 -2.83
CA LEU A 271 -6.21 0.73 -4.02
C LEU A 271 -5.82 1.46 -5.31
N ASP A 272 -6.08 2.76 -5.41
CA ASP A 272 -5.60 3.59 -6.53
C ASP A 272 -4.07 3.60 -6.58
N ALA A 273 -3.40 3.75 -5.44
CA ALA A 273 -1.93 3.69 -5.35
C ALA A 273 -1.36 2.31 -5.73
N VAL A 274 -2.04 1.21 -5.42
CA VAL A 274 -1.68 -0.14 -5.89
C VAL A 274 -1.66 -0.18 -7.42
N ILE A 275 -2.67 0.39 -8.08
CA ILE A 275 -2.75 0.42 -9.54
C ILE A 275 -1.68 1.35 -10.13
N ASP A 276 -1.52 2.54 -9.55
CA ASP A 276 -0.64 3.58 -10.08
C ASP A 276 0.85 3.21 -9.90
N PHE A 277 1.25 2.62 -8.79
CA PHE A 277 2.65 2.51 -8.40
C PHE A 277 3.21 1.09 -8.38
N LEU A 278 2.41 0.06 -8.04
CA LEU A 278 2.91 -1.30 -7.99
C LEU A 278 3.03 -1.93 -9.39
N PRO A 279 3.97 -2.85 -9.58
CA PRO A 279 4.23 -3.45 -10.89
C PRO A 279 3.07 -4.31 -11.39
N ALA A 280 2.98 -4.37 -12.71
CA ALA A 280 2.27 -5.43 -13.41
C ALA A 280 3.22 -6.64 -13.59
N PRO A 281 2.72 -7.85 -13.86
CA PRO A 281 3.57 -9.01 -14.18
C PRO A 281 4.53 -8.77 -15.36
N THR A 282 4.22 -7.82 -16.23
CA THR A 282 5.07 -7.43 -17.38
C THR A 282 6.23 -6.52 -17.01
N ASP A 283 6.19 -5.90 -15.84
CA ASP A 283 7.27 -5.02 -15.34
C ASP A 283 8.37 -5.81 -14.61
N ILE A 284 8.10 -7.08 -14.29
CA ILE A 284 9.02 -7.94 -13.55
C ILE A 284 9.74 -8.86 -14.53
N PRO A 285 11.08 -9.05 -14.37
CA PRO A 285 11.83 -9.99 -15.18
C PRO A 285 11.21 -11.39 -15.14
N SER A 286 11.21 -12.09 -16.29
CA SER A 286 10.77 -13.48 -16.37
C SER A 286 11.61 -14.37 -15.44
N ILE A 287 10.93 -15.37 -14.84
CA ILE A 287 11.59 -16.36 -14.00
C ILE A 287 12.44 -17.25 -14.92
N LYS A 288 13.75 -17.25 -14.70
CA LYS A 288 14.65 -18.17 -15.38
C LYS A 288 14.53 -19.56 -14.77
N GLY A 289 14.20 -20.52 -15.60
CA GLY A 289 14.20 -21.94 -15.26
C GLY A 289 15.40 -22.65 -15.90
N ILE A 290 15.61 -23.91 -15.51
CA ILE A 290 16.58 -24.81 -16.16
C ILE A 290 15.77 -25.98 -16.71
N ASP A 291 15.96 -26.30 -18.01
CA ASP A 291 15.33 -27.46 -18.62
C ASP A 291 16.03 -28.78 -18.20
N GLU A 292 15.50 -29.92 -18.66
CA GLU A 292 16.05 -31.23 -18.34
C GLU A 292 17.49 -31.43 -18.89
N ASP A 293 17.90 -30.63 -19.88
CA ASP A 293 19.21 -30.66 -20.50
C ASP A 293 20.19 -29.66 -19.86
N GLY A 294 19.76 -28.90 -18.85
CA GLY A 294 20.59 -27.92 -18.12
C GLY A 294 20.70 -26.54 -18.78
N ASN A 295 19.88 -26.23 -19.79
CA ASN A 295 19.86 -24.92 -20.43
C ASN A 295 18.94 -23.97 -19.68
N GLU A 296 19.31 -22.67 -19.62
CA GLU A 296 18.42 -21.63 -19.11
C GLU A 296 17.23 -21.45 -20.07
N ILE A 297 16.01 -21.52 -19.53
CA ILE A 297 14.75 -21.19 -20.21
C ILE A 297 14.06 -20.02 -19.50
N GLU A 298 13.44 -19.11 -20.28
CA GLU A 298 12.59 -18.02 -19.80
C GLU A 298 11.11 -18.37 -19.79
#